data_90f1366548493877f5e52056f2c97ee7
#
_entry.id   90f1366548493877f5e52056f2c97ee7
#
_cell.length_a   1.000
_cell.length_b   1.000
_cell.length_c   1.000
_cell.angle_alpha   90.00
_cell.angle_beta   90.00
_cell.angle_gamma   90.00
#
_symmetry.space_group_name_H-M   'P 1'
#
loop_
_entity.id
_entity.type
_entity.pdbx_description
1 polymer ?
#
loop_
_entity_poly.entity_id
_entity_poly.type
_entity_poly.pdbx_seq_one_letter_code
_entity_poly.pdbx_strand_id
1 'polypeptide(L)' 'MRTLRIEEITYKRLTSVLQDVMDYKKKDVNYDDILNELIDVYQENVGGSIGGTVSGG' A
#
# COMPACT_ATOMS: atom_id res chain seq x y z
N MET A 1 2.51 -16.47 -3.83
CA MET A 1 2.08 -15.18 -4.42
C MET A 1 0.61 -15.25 -4.77
N ARG A 2 -0.10 -14.16 -4.59
CA ARG A 2 -1.52 -14.09 -4.87
C ARG A 2 -1.82 -13.04 -5.92
N THR A 3 -2.95 -13.18 -6.57
CA THR A 3 -3.39 -12.24 -7.58
C THR A 3 -4.49 -11.35 -7.02
N LEU A 4 -4.39 -10.07 -7.29
CA LEU A 4 -5.36 -9.09 -6.84
C LEU A 4 -6.06 -8.50 -8.06
N ARG A 5 -7.39 -8.44 -8.01
CA ARG A 5 -8.17 -7.86 -9.09
C ARG A 5 -8.60 -6.46 -8.71
N ILE A 6 -8.21 -5.49 -9.52
CA ILE A 6 -8.56 -4.10 -9.26
C ILE A 6 -9.02 -3.45 -10.56
N GLU A 7 -9.72 -2.34 -10.42
CA GLU A 7 -10.18 -1.58 -11.57
C GLU A 7 -9.02 -0.87 -12.24
N GLU A 8 -9.19 -0.53 -13.50
CA GLU A 8 -8.13 0.13 -14.23
C GLU A 8 -7.76 1.46 -13.60
N ILE A 9 -8.74 2.22 -13.17
CA ILE A 9 -8.46 3.51 -12.56
C ILE A 9 -7.67 3.35 -11.27
N THR A 10 -7.97 2.31 -10.51
CA THR A 10 -7.21 2.03 -9.29
C THR A 10 -5.79 1.63 -9.63
N TYR A 11 -5.63 0.88 -10.69
CA TYR A 11 -4.30 0.49 -11.14
C TYR A 11 -3.47 1.71 -11.53
N LYS A 12 -4.08 2.66 -12.24
CA LYS A 12 -3.38 3.88 -12.64
C LYS A 12 -2.97 4.71 -11.44
N ARG A 13 -3.85 4.82 -10.47
CA ARG A 13 -3.55 5.57 -9.26
C ARG A 13 -2.42 4.90 -8.47
N LEU A 14 -2.46 3.58 -8.42
CA LEU A 14 -1.42 2.83 -7.74
C LEU A 14 -0.08 2.98 -8.44
N THR A 15 -0.09 2.97 -9.77
CA THR A 15 1.13 3.18 -10.53
C THR A 15 1.73 4.56 -10.27
N SER A 16 0.87 5.56 -10.14
CA SER A 16 1.33 6.90 -9.82
C SER A 16 2.03 6.93 -8.47
N VAL A 17 1.45 6.27 -7.49
CA VAL A 17 2.07 6.18 -6.18
C VAL A 17 3.40 5.43 -6.26
N LEU A 18 3.43 4.38 -7.05
CA LEU A 18 4.66 3.61 -7.24
C LEU A 18 5.79 4.52 -7.73
N GLN A 19 5.50 5.33 -8.74
CA GLN A 19 6.51 6.20 -9.30
C GLN A 19 6.95 7.28 -8.32
N ASP A 20 6.00 7.82 -7.57
CA ASP A 20 6.34 8.82 -6.55
C ASP A 20 7.26 8.23 -5.50
N VAL A 21 6.99 7.01 -5.06
CA VAL A 21 7.81 6.37 -4.04
C VAL A 21 9.19 6.05 -4.60
N MET A 22 9.26 5.60 -5.85
CA MET A 22 10.55 5.32 -6.47
C MET A 22 11.41 6.58 -6.53
N ASP A 23 10.80 7.69 -6.89
CA ASP A 23 11.51 8.96 -6.92
C ASP A 23 11.95 9.38 -5.54
N TYR A 24 11.08 9.22 -4.56
CA TYR A 24 11.36 9.65 -3.20
C TYR A 24 12.47 8.81 -2.58
N LYS A 25 12.39 7.51 -2.73
CA LYS A 25 13.35 6.61 -2.10
C LYS A 25 14.60 6.39 -2.94
N LYS A 26 14.56 6.82 -4.19
CA LYS A 26 15.70 6.67 -5.10
C LYS A 26 16.10 5.23 -5.28
N LYS A 27 15.12 4.33 -5.33
CA LYS A 27 15.39 2.93 -5.55
C LYS A 27 14.19 2.27 -6.19
N ASP A 28 14.41 1.12 -6.78
CA ASP A 28 13.33 0.37 -7.39
C ASP A 28 12.43 -0.23 -6.31
N VAL A 29 11.13 -0.11 -6.54
CA VAL A 29 10.15 -0.76 -5.68
C VAL A 29 9.13 -1.41 -6.61
N ASN A 30 8.47 -2.43 -6.13
CA ASN A 30 7.43 -3.07 -6.91
C ASN A 30 6.08 -2.82 -6.26
N TYR A 31 5.02 -3.38 -6.87
CA TYR A 31 3.68 -3.14 -6.35
C TYR A 31 3.48 -3.73 -4.96
N ASP A 32 4.11 -4.85 -4.70
CA ASP A 32 4.00 -5.45 -3.38
C ASP A 32 4.57 -4.51 -2.33
N ASP A 33 5.72 -3.89 -2.62
CA ASP A 33 6.32 -2.94 -1.70
C ASP A 33 5.39 -1.76 -1.46
N ILE A 34 4.77 -1.26 -2.53
CA ILE A 34 3.87 -0.11 -2.41
C ILE A 34 2.65 -0.47 -1.58
N LEU A 35 2.09 -1.63 -1.80
CA LEU A 35 0.92 -2.05 -1.04
C LEU A 35 1.24 -2.17 0.44
N ASN A 36 2.39 -2.73 0.75
CA ASN A 36 2.80 -2.83 2.15
C ASN A 36 3.01 -1.46 2.76
N GLU A 37 3.60 -0.54 2.01
CA GLU A 37 3.80 0.81 2.49
C GLU A 37 2.46 1.49 2.78
N LEU A 38 1.51 1.33 1.89
CA LEU A 38 0.20 1.94 2.06
C LEU A 38 -0.53 1.34 3.26
N ILE A 39 -0.39 0.04 3.43
CA ILE A 39 -0.99 -0.63 4.58
C ILE A 39 -0.39 -0.08 5.88
N ASP A 40 0.93 0.06 5.91
CA ASP A 40 1.60 0.58 7.09
C ASP A 40 1.16 1.99 7.40
N VAL A 41 1.07 2.84 6.39
CA VAL A 41 0.64 4.21 6.59
C VAL A 41 -0.79 4.25 7.12
N TYR A 42 -1.66 3.44 6.55
CA TYR A 42 -3.04 3.40 6.99
C TYR A 42 -3.14 2.97 8.45
N GLN A 43 -2.41 1.91 8.77
CA GLN A 43 -2.48 1.36 10.13
C GLN A 43 -1.88 2.31 11.15
N GLU A 44 -0.84 3.05 10.77
CA GLU A 44 -0.26 4.03 11.67
C GLU A 44 -1.20 5.20 11.91
N ASN A 45 -1.89 5.65 10.87
CA ASN A 45 -2.77 6.80 10.99
C ASN A 45 -4.07 6.46 11.69
N VAL A 46 -4.63 5.31 11.37
CA VAL A 46 -5.86 4.88 11.99
C VAL A 46 -5.57 4.31 13.36
N GLY A 47 -4.35 3.95 13.53
CA GLY A 47 -3.87 3.57 14.81
C GLY A 47 -4.18 2.17 15.17
N GLY A 48 -3.88 1.90 16.38
CA GLY A 48 -4.10 0.61 16.91
C GLY A 48 -5.54 0.19 16.92
N SER A 49 -6.43 1.14 16.65
CA SER A 49 -7.84 0.78 16.71
C SER A 49 -8.15 -0.29 15.68
N ILE A 50 -7.55 -0.21 14.53
CA ILE A 50 -7.75 -1.25 13.56
C ILE A 50 -7.11 -2.53 14.01
N GLY A 51 -5.90 -2.44 14.39
CA GLY A 51 -5.16 -3.60 14.83
C GLY A 51 -5.81 -4.22 16.04
N GLY A 52 -6.27 -3.39 16.90
CA GLY A 52 -6.88 -3.89 18.10
C GLY A 52 -8.17 -4.61 17.83
N THR A 53 -8.88 -4.17 16.83
CA THR A 53 -10.09 -4.78 16.60
C THR A 53 -9.94 -6.05 15.89
N VAL A 54 -9.14 -6.04 15.09
CA VAL A 54 -9.05 -7.12 14.38
C VAL A 54 -8.49 -8.17 14.94
N SER A 55 -8.29 -7.82 15.44
CA SER A 55 -7.74 -8.63 15.83
C SER A 55 -7.85 -9.49 15.62
N GLY A 56 -8.15 -9.09 15.33
CA GLY A 56 -7.98 -9.50 15.24
C GLY A 56 -8.32 -9.62 15.00
N GLY A 57 -8.69 -9.40 14.94
CA GLY A 57 -9.03 -9.28 14.66
C GLY A 57 -8.95 -9.17 14.51
#